data_2de0d890e4c536a3ab63f8964d89d691
#
_entry.id   2de0d890e4c536a3ab63f8964d89d691
#
_cell.length_a   1.000
_cell.length_b   1.000
_cell.length_c   1.000
_cell.angle_alpha   90.00
_cell.angle_beta   90.00
_cell.angle_gamma   90.00
#
_symmetry.space_group_name_H-M   'P 1'
#
loop_
_entity.id
_entity.type
_entity.pdbx_description
1 polymer ?
#
loop_
_entity_poly.entity_id
_entity_poly.type
_entity_poly.pdbx_seq_one_letter_code
_entity_poly.pdbx_strand_id
1 'polypeptide(L)'
;MLFTLEADIPTALLLDSLRALDWTGVLLIIGGTVAFLFGLQTGAGAESDWASAKAIVPLVLGVVAFGVFIWFEAKFAKQPLIPMHIFCTLGPAAVMIITCLHSFIFIACDFFLPLYYQIVLQFSPLKAGLALLALVVPLSLATFLTGMLVRKNGNFSLFMLTGSTMMLIGVSLFTTFGIHTEWAKIICLQIVLGVGVGQVFQTPLLALQSFISPVDLTAAISAQGFARNLFSSVSIVVGTVLLESRIGSSLDAADRTTAELSVYSGAFKRMWIFYTAISATMLLTGIVMVLPKLKRDGKWRLPTSSTS
;
A
#
# COMPACT_ATOMS: atom_id res chain seq x y z
N MET A 1 1.68 28.45 23.73
CA MET A 1 0.74 29.29 22.99
C MET A 1 -0.05 28.36 22.08
N LEU A 2 -1.15 27.82 22.59
CA LEU A 2 -2.07 26.92 21.88
C LEU A 2 -2.90 27.79 20.94
N PHE A 3 -2.66 27.68 19.63
CA PHE A 3 -3.56 28.23 18.63
C PHE A 3 -4.82 27.37 18.60
N THR A 4 -5.86 27.80 19.29
CA THR A 4 -7.23 27.37 19.02
C THR A 4 -7.63 28.03 17.69
N LEU A 5 -7.52 27.29 16.59
CA LEU A 5 -8.22 27.62 15.35
C LEU A 5 -9.71 27.32 15.62
N GLU A 6 -10.43 28.30 16.14
CA GLU A 6 -11.88 28.33 16.02
C GLU A 6 -12.22 28.60 14.55
N ALA A 7 -12.31 27.54 13.77
CA ALA A 7 -12.95 27.60 12.46
C ALA A 7 -14.47 27.64 12.73
N ASP A 8 -15.04 28.83 12.90
CA ASP A 8 -16.47 29.05 12.78
C ASP A 8 -16.87 28.73 11.34
N ILE A 9 -17.09 27.45 11.05
CA ILE A 9 -17.68 27.01 9.79
C ILE A 9 -19.18 27.26 9.92
N PRO A 10 -19.77 28.22 9.17
CA PRO A 10 -21.20 28.47 9.23
C PRO A 10 -21.94 27.17 8.92
N THR A 11 -22.88 26.79 9.79
CA THR A 11 -23.67 25.55 9.63
C THR A 11 -24.39 25.47 8.29
N ALA A 12 -24.72 26.60 7.68
CA ALA A 12 -25.25 26.71 6.33
C ALA A 12 -24.27 26.16 5.26
N LEU A 13 -22.98 26.45 5.38
CA LEU A 13 -21.95 25.94 4.46
C LEU A 13 -21.77 24.42 4.58
N LEU A 14 -21.91 23.86 5.77
CA LEU A 14 -21.87 22.41 5.98
C LEU A 14 -23.05 21.69 5.33
N LEU A 15 -24.27 22.23 5.48
CA LEU A 15 -25.48 21.66 4.88
C LEU A 15 -25.43 21.73 3.35
N ASP A 16 -24.94 22.82 2.79
CA ASP A 16 -24.80 22.97 1.34
C ASP A 16 -23.70 22.04 0.79
N SER A 17 -22.61 21.87 1.50
CA SER A 17 -21.54 20.91 1.14
C SER A 17 -22.06 19.47 1.19
N LEU A 18 -22.85 19.10 2.21
CA LEU A 18 -23.45 17.77 2.31
C LEU A 18 -24.48 17.49 1.21
N ARG A 19 -25.21 18.52 0.76
CA ARG A 19 -26.15 18.42 -0.38
C ARG A 19 -25.43 18.33 -1.72
N ALA A 20 -24.26 18.94 -1.85
CA ALA A 20 -23.43 18.87 -3.04
C ALA A 20 -22.68 17.55 -3.18
N LEU A 21 -22.59 16.73 -2.10
CA LEU A 21 -21.91 15.45 -2.09
C LEU A 21 -22.66 14.44 -2.99
N ASP A 22 -21.89 13.70 -3.78
CA ASP A 22 -22.45 12.58 -4.57
C ASP A 22 -22.71 11.36 -3.68
N TRP A 23 -23.88 11.36 -3.03
CA TRP A 23 -24.30 10.24 -2.18
C TRP A 23 -24.41 8.91 -2.91
N THR A 24 -24.71 8.93 -4.21
CA THR A 24 -24.80 7.71 -5.03
C THR A 24 -23.42 7.12 -5.21
N GLY A 25 -22.42 7.93 -5.58
CA GLY A 25 -21.03 7.49 -5.67
C GLY A 25 -20.48 7.02 -4.34
N VAL A 26 -20.77 7.73 -3.24
CA VAL A 26 -20.35 7.31 -1.88
C VAL A 26 -20.93 5.95 -1.50
N LEU A 27 -22.23 5.72 -1.72
CA LEU A 27 -22.88 4.44 -1.40
C LEU A 27 -22.34 3.29 -2.27
N LEU A 28 -22.10 3.55 -3.55
CA LEU A 28 -21.52 2.55 -4.45
C LEU A 28 -20.10 2.15 -4.06
N ILE A 29 -19.26 3.13 -3.72
CA ILE A 29 -17.86 2.85 -3.36
C ILE A 29 -17.76 2.16 -2.00
N ILE A 30 -18.53 2.58 -1.01
CA ILE A 30 -18.56 1.96 0.33
C ILE A 30 -19.16 0.56 0.24
N GLY A 31 -20.34 0.43 -0.35
CA GLY A 31 -21.03 -0.86 -0.50
C GLY A 31 -20.20 -1.85 -1.33
N GLY A 32 -19.63 -1.38 -2.43
CA GLY A 32 -18.72 -2.18 -3.28
C GLY A 32 -17.49 -2.66 -2.52
N THR A 33 -16.85 -1.76 -1.76
CA THR A 33 -15.67 -2.10 -0.95
C THR A 33 -15.99 -3.12 0.13
N VAL A 34 -17.06 -2.90 0.89
CA VAL A 34 -17.50 -3.83 1.95
C VAL A 34 -17.83 -5.20 1.35
N ALA A 35 -18.61 -5.23 0.27
CA ALA A 35 -18.97 -6.49 -0.39
C ALA A 35 -17.72 -7.20 -0.93
N PHE A 36 -16.82 -6.49 -1.60
CA PHE A 36 -15.60 -7.04 -2.16
C PHE A 36 -14.67 -7.63 -1.10
N LEU A 37 -14.39 -6.88 -0.02
CA LEU A 37 -13.53 -7.33 1.07
C LEU A 37 -14.17 -8.48 1.87
N PHE A 38 -15.49 -8.43 2.08
CA PHE A 38 -16.20 -9.51 2.74
C PHE A 38 -16.14 -10.80 1.93
N GLY A 39 -16.35 -10.72 0.60
CA GLY A 39 -16.24 -11.88 -0.29
C GLY A 39 -14.82 -12.47 -0.30
N LEU A 40 -13.78 -11.62 -0.36
CA LEU A 40 -12.39 -12.05 -0.26
C LEU A 40 -12.09 -12.73 1.09
N GLN A 41 -12.52 -12.13 2.19
CA GLN A 41 -12.28 -12.66 3.53
C GLN A 41 -13.00 -13.99 3.77
N THR A 42 -14.24 -14.12 3.27
CA THR A 42 -15.00 -15.36 3.37
C THR A 42 -14.36 -16.48 2.55
N GLY A 43 -13.88 -16.17 1.34
CA GLY A 43 -13.15 -17.14 0.51
C GLY A 43 -11.80 -17.57 1.10
N ALA A 44 -11.14 -16.70 1.84
CA ALA A 44 -9.83 -16.92 2.46
C ALA A 44 -9.91 -17.51 3.89
N GLY A 45 -11.09 -17.65 4.48
CA GLY A 45 -11.27 -18.11 5.87
C GLY A 45 -10.87 -19.57 6.08
N ALA A 46 -10.84 -19.98 7.36
CA ALA A 46 -10.41 -21.33 7.79
C ALA A 46 -11.19 -22.49 7.13
N GLU A 47 -12.42 -22.26 6.72
CA GLU A 47 -13.22 -23.18 5.90
C GLU A 47 -13.16 -22.80 4.40
N SER A 48 -12.00 -22.35 3.92
CA SER A 48 -11.78 -21.76 2.59
C SER A 48 -12.58 -22.46 1.48
N ASP A 49 -13.79 -21.97 1.24
CA ASP A 49 -14.67 -22.46 0.17
C ASP A 49 -14.89 -21.33 -0.85
N TRP A 50 -13.92 -21.18 -1.73
CA TRP A 50 -13.98 -20.24 -2.84
C TRP A 50 -15.15 -20.54 -3.80
N ALA A 51 -15.69 -21.76 -3.76
CA ALA A 51 -16.84 -22.17 -4.56
C ALA A 51 -18.18 -21.84 -3.89
N SER A 52 -18.18 -21.40 -2.62
CA SER A 52 -19.40 -21.08 -1.90
C SER A 52 -20.09 -19.81 -2.41
N ALA A 53 -21.40 -19.81 -2.43
CA ALA A 53 -22.18 -18.61 -2.72
C ALA A 53 -21.88 -17.46 -1.76
N LYS A 54 -21.49 -17.76 -0.51
CA LYS A 54 -21.14 -16.76 0.51
C LYS A 54 -19.86 -15.97 0.16
N ALA A 55 -18.94 -16.57 -0.57
CA ALA A 55 -17.73 -15.90 -1.06
C ALA A 55 -17.95 -15.24 -2.43
N ILE A 56 -18.52 -16.00 -3.38
CA ILE A 56 -18.68 -15.56 -4.78
C ILE A 56 -19.64 -14.38 -4.91
N VAL A 57 -20.82 -14.45 -4.25
CA VAL A 57 -21.85 -13.42 -4.43
C VAL A 57 -21.38 -12.04 -3.96
N PRO A 58 -20.83 -11.86 -2.75
CA PRO A 58 -20.32 -10.55 -2.34
C PRO A 58 -19.13 -10.08 -3.20
N LEU A 59 -18.25 -10.99 -3.62
CA LEU A 59 -17.11 -10.66 -4.47
C LEU A 59 -17.57 -10.10 -5.83
N VAL A 60 -18.51 -10.79 -6.48
CA VAL A 60 -19.09 -10.35 -7.77
C VAL A 60 -19.84 -9.03 -7.59
N LEU A 61 -20.66 -8.91 -6.53
CA LEU A 61 -21.37 -7.65 -6.24
C LEU A 61 -20.41 -6.49 -6.01
N GLY A 62 -19.30 -6.72 -5.31
CA GLY A 62 -18.26 -5.72 -5.09
C GLY A 62 -17.61 -5.26 -6.40
N VAL A 63 -17.22 -6.21 -7.27
CA VAL A 63 -16.62 -5.90 -8.58
C VAL A 63 -17.61 -5.17 -9.48
N VAL A 64 -18.88 -5.62 -9.51
CA VAL A 64 -19.93 -4.94 -10.28
C VAL A 64 -20.18 -3.53 -9.74
N ALA A 65 -20.24 -3.36 -8.42
CA ALA A 65 -20.40 -2.04 -7.80
C ALA A 65 -19.26 -1.08 -8.15
N PHE A 66 -18.00 -1.55 -8.18
CA PHE A 66 -16.87 -0.74 -8.67
C PHE A 66 -17.01 -0.37 -10.15
N GLY A 67 -17.44 -1.31 -11.01
CA GLY A 67 -17.69 -1.03 -12.42
C GLY A 67 -18.79 0.02 -12.62
N VAL A 68 -19.89 -0.12 -11.88
CA VAL A 68 -21.02 0.86 -11.88
C VAL A 68 -20.56 2.21 -11.33
N PHE A 69 -19.76 2.23 -10.25
CA PHE A 69 -19.18 3.44 -9.69
C PHE A 69 -18.34 4.20 -10.73
N ILE A 70 -17.39 3.52 -11.40
CA ILE A 70 -16.55 4.12 -12.43
C ILE A 70 -17.38 4.68 -13.58
N TRP A 71 -18.39 3.94 -14.04
CA TRP A 71 -19.28 4.38 -15.10
C TRP A 71 -20.12 5.58 -14.68
N PHE A 72 -20.66 5.57 -13.46
CA PHE A 72 -21.45 6.66 -12.90
C PHE A 72 -20.61 7.93 -12.72
N GLU A 73 -19.42 7.84 -12.14
CA GLU A 73 -18.47 8.94 -11.97
C GLU A 73 -18.09 9.57 -13.32
N ALA A 74 -17.84 8.75 -14.34
CA ALA A 74 -17.44 9.24 -15.66
C ALA A 74 -18.55 9.98 -16.41
N LYS A 75 -19.85 9.67 -16.14
CA LYS A 75 -20.97 10.19 -16.93
C LYS A 75 -21.91 11.11 -16.19
N PHE A 76 -22.12 10.92 -14.90
CA PHE A 76 -23.21 11.56 -14.16
C PHE A 76 -22.74 12.44 -12.99
N ALA A 77 -21.53 12.22 -12.45
CA ALA A 77 -21.06 12.97 -11.31
C ALA A 77 -20.77 14.43 -11.68
N LYS A 78 -21.48 15.37 -11.06
CA LYS A 78 -21.21 16.81 -11.19
C LYS A 78 -19.95 17.24 -10.45
N GLN A 79 -19.67 16.60 -9.34
CA GLN A 79 -18.45 16.75 -8.54
C GLN A 79 -17.89 15.35 -8.28
N PRO A 80 -17.04 14.80 -9.18
CA PRO A 80 -16.57 13.44 -9.08
C PRO A 80 -15.71 13.27 -7.84
N LEU A 81 -15.93 12.17 -7.10
CA LEU A 81 -15.10 11.76 -5.96
C LEU A 81 -13.70 11.36 -6.43
N ILE A 82 -13.64 10.77 -7.62
CA ILE A 82 -12.39 10.34 -8.27
C ILE A 82 -12.34 10.92 -9.67
N PRO A 83 -11.67 12.07 -9.88
CA PRO A 83 -11.61 12.71 -11.20
C PRO A 83 -10.77 11.84 -12.16
N MET A 84 -11.43 10.96 -12.90
CA MET A 84 -10.80 9.96 -13.79
C MET A 84 -9.89 10.58 -14.85
N HIS A 85 -10.18 11.79 -15.32
CA HIS A 85 -9.37 12.51 -16.32
C HIS A 85 -7.92 12.74 -15.84
N ILE A 86 -7.69 12.85 -14.53
CA ILE A 86 -6.37 13.08 -13.95
C ILE A 86 -5.48 11.85 -14.20
N PHE A 87 -6.05 10.65 -14.12
CA PHE A 87 -5.30 9.40 -14.26
C PHE A 87 -5.09 8.97 -15.72
N CYS A 88 -5.63 9.71 -16.69
CA CYS A 88 -5.36 9.48 -18.11
C CYS A 88 -3.94 9.89 -18.54
N THR A 89 -3.24 10.67 -17.72
CA THR A 89 -1.85 11.06 -18.00
C THR A 89 -0.86 10.12 -17.31
N LEU A 90 0.27 9.85 -17.97
CA LEU A 90 1.26 8.85 -17.52
C LEU A 90 1.81 9.16 -16.12
N GLY A 91 2.04 10.43 -15.77
CA GLY A 91 2.60 10.83 -14.48
C GLY A 91 1.70 10.44 -13.29
N PRO A 92 0.51 11.02 -13.16
CA PRO A 92 -0.44 10.68 -12.11
C PRO A 92 -0.84 9.20 -12.08
N ALA A 93 -1.02 8.55 -13.26
CA ALA A 93 -1.32 7.13 -13.32
C ALA A 93 -0.19 6.28 -12.71
N ALA A 94 1.07 6.54 -13.07
CA ALA A 94 2.22 5.85 -12.51
C ALA A 94 2.35 6.08 -10.99
N VAL A 95 2.10 7.30 -10.51
CA VAL A 95 2.08 7.62 -9.07
C VAL A 95 1.00 6.81 -8.34
N MET A 96 -0.19 6.68 -8.93
CA MET A 96 -1.28 5.89 -8.35
C MET A 96 -0.92 4.41 -8.28
N ILE A 97 -0.38 3.84 -9.37
CA ILE A 97 0.07 2.44 -9.40
C ILE A 97 1.15 2.20 -8.35
N ILE A 98 2.15 3.09 -8.24
CA ILE A 98 3.19 2.99 -7.21
C ILE A 98 2.58 3.06 -5.81
N THR A 99 1.60 3.92 -5.56
CA THR A 99 0.89 3.99 -4.27
C THR A 99 0.22 2.67 -3.93
N CYS A 100 -0.51 2.07 -4.88
CA CYS A 100 -1.19 0.79 -4.70
C CYS A 100 -0.20 -0.34 -4.40
N LEU A 101 0.86 -0.47 -5.20
CA LEU A 101 1.87 -1.51 -5.03
C LEU A 101 2.69 -1.31 -3.75
N HIS A 102 3.05 -0.06 -3.41
CA HIS A 102 3.72 0.27 -2.17
C HIS A 102 2.90 -0.15 -0.95
N SER A 103 1.61 0.25 -0.89
CA SER A 103 0.75 -0.09 0.24
C SER A 103 0.49 -1.59 0.34
N PHE A 104 0.39 -2.28 -0.80
CA PHE A 104 0.25 -3.72 -0.88
C PHE A 104 1.45 -4.46 -0.25
N ILE A 105 2.68 -3.99 -0.53
CA ILE A 105 3.90 -4.59 0.00
C ILE A 105 4.12 -4.20 1.46
N PHE A 106 3.93 -2.91 1.78
CA PHE A 106 4.19 -2.38 3.12
C PHE A 106 3.35 -3.09 4.18
N ILE A 107 2.02 -3.17 3.96
CA ILE A 107 1.13 -3.81 4.95
C ILE A 107 1.40 -5.31 5.09
N ALA A 108 1.81 -5.98 4.02
CA ALA A 108 2.23 -7.37 4.10
C ALA A 108 3.45 -7.56 5.00
N CYS A 109 4.44 -6.68 4.88
CA CYS A 109 5.62 -6.72 5.75
C CYS A 109 5.26 -6.41 7.20
N ASP A 110 4.41 -5.40 7.43
CA ASP A 110 3.96 -5.00 8.76
C ASP A 110 3.17 -6.10 9.48
N PHE A 111 2.35 -6.83 8.74
CA PHE A 111 1.48 -7.90 9.29
C PHE A 111 2.20 -9.26 9.35
N PHE A 112 2.86 -9.69 8.29
CA PHE A 112 3.41 -11.05 8.20
C PHE A 112 4.79 -11.22 8.84
N LEU A 113 5.58 -10.16 9.06
CA LEU A 113 6.84 -10.28 9.79
C LEU A 113 6.62 -10.65 11.26
N PRO A 114 5.79 -9.95 12.05
CA PRO A 114 5.49 -10.37 13.41
C PRO A 114 4.89 -11.77 13.49
N LEU A 115 4.05 -12.14 12.51
CA LEU A 115 3.46 -13.47 12.44
C LEU A 115 4.54 -14.54 12.21
N TYR A 116 5.50 -14.30 11.30
CA TYR A 116 6.66 -15.18 11.10
C TYR A 116 7.50 -15.31 12.38
N TYR A 117 7.75 -14.21 13.11
CA TYR A 117 8.52 -14.25 14.36
C TYR A 117 7.82 -15.08 15.44
N GLN A 118 6.50 -14.99 15.54
CA GLN A 118 5.73 -15.75 16.51
C GLN A 118 5.59 -17.21 16.11
N ILE A 119 5.30 -17.51 14.84
CA ILE A 119 5.03 -18.88 14.38
C ILE A 119 6.32 -19.67 14.15
N VAL A 120 7.29 -19.10 13.43
CA VAL A 120 8.48 -19.84 13.00
C VAL A 120 9.62 -19.72 14.02
N LEU A 121 9.88 -18.52 14.53
CA LEU A 121 10.95 -18.30 15.50
C LEU A 121 10.49 -18.45 16.95
N GLN A 122 9.19 -18.74 17.17
CA GLN A 122 8.62 -18.98 18.50
C GLN A 122 8.87 -17.81 19.49
N PHE A 123 8.87 -16.56 18.99
CA PHE A 123 9.02 -15.39 19.83
C PHE A 123 7.72 -15.09 20.57
N SER A 124 7.84 -14.57 21.79
CA SER A 124 6.68 -14.00 22.47
C SER A 124 6.11 -12.79 21.67
N PRO A 125 4.81 -12.48 21.80
CA PRO A 125 4.22 -11.32 21.12
C PRO A 125 4.98 -10.01 21.36
N LEU A 126 5.44 -9.79 22.61
CA LEU A 126 6.24 -8.63 22.96
C LEU A 126 7.58 -8.60 22.19
N LYS A 127 8.28 -9.73 22.15
CA LYS A 127 9.56 -9.85 21.44
C LYS A 127 9.39 -9.68 19.93
N ALA A 128 8.30 -10.18 19.34
CA ALA A 128 7.98 -10.01 17.93
C ALA A 128 7.68 -8.54 17.61
N GLY A 129 6.93 -7.85 18.47
CA GLY A 129 6.66 -6.41 18.33
C GLY A 129 7.92 -5.55 18.46
N LEU A 130 8.81 -5.87 19.41
CA LEU A 130 10.11 -5.19 19.55
C LEU A 130 11.00 -5.41 18.33
N ALA A 131 11.00 -6.61 17.74
CA ALA A 131 11.73 -6.89 16.52
C ALA A 131 11.25 -6.04 15.33
N LEU A 132 9.96 -5.71 15.27
CA LEU A 132 9.38 -4.86 14.22
C LEU A 132 9.85 -3.40 14.30
N LEU A 133 10.33 -2.93 15.45
CA LEU A 133 10.91 -1.59 15.58
C LEU A 133 12.11 -1.36 14.65
N ALA A 134 12.83 -2.43 14.28
CA ALA A 134 13.91 -2.36 13.30
C ALA A 134 13.41 -1.97 11.88
N LEU A 135 12.12 -2.16 11.60
CA LEU A 135 11.45 -1.67 10.38
C LEU A 135 10.89 -0.25 10.59
N VAL A 136 10.13 -0.06 11.66
CA VAL A 136 9.30 1.15 11.88
C VAL A 136 10.15 2.38 12.14
N VAL A 137 11.25 2.27 12.92
CA VAL A 137 12.12 3.40 13.23
C VAL A 137 12.83 3.94 11.98
N PRO A 138 13.54 3.11 11.16
CA PRO A 138 14.13 3.58 9.91
C PRO A 138 13.11 4.10 8.91
N LEU A 139 11.92 3.49 8.83
CA LEU A 139 10.80 3.96 8.01
C LEU A 139 10.40 5.39 8.39
N SER A 140 10.19 5.66 9.67
CA SER A 140 9.77 6.96 10.16
C SER A 140 10.82 8.04 9.88
N LEU A 141 12.09 7.73 10.15
CA LEU A 141 13.21 8.62 9.87
C LEU A 141 13.37 8.89 8.37
N ALA A 142 13.30 7.85 7.55
CA ALA A 142 13.41 7.97 6.09
C ALA A 142 12.23 8.77 5.52
N THR A 143 11.00 8.58 6.01
CA THR A 143 9.82 9.35 5.61
C THR A 143 10.02 10.83 5.89
N PHE A 144 10.46 11.18 7.09
CA PHE A 144 10.71 12.56 7.51
C PHE A 144 11.80 13.22 6.65
N LEU A 145 12.96 12.55 6.53
CA LEU A 145 14.09 13.06 5.74
C LEU A 145 13.74 13.21 4.26
N THR A 146 13.07 12.23 3.69
CA THR A 146 12.65 12.27 2.28
C THR A 146 11.66 13.40 2.04
N GLY A 147 10.68 13.60 2.93
CA GLY A 147 9.73 14.72 2.84
C GLY A 147 10.44 16.08 2.83
N MET A 148 11.44 16.27 3.69
CA MET A 148 12.27 17.50 3.70
C MET A 148 13.08 17.67 2.41
N LEU A 149 13.74 16.60 1.95
CA LEU A 149 14.60 16.64 0.76
C LEU A 149 13.80 16.87 -0.52
N VAL A 150 12.63 16.24 -0.65
CA VAL A 150 11.72 16.43 -1.80
C VAL A 150 11.22 17.88 -1.83
N ARG A 151 10.83 18.44 -0.69
CA ARG A 151 10.42 19.86 -0.61
C ARG A 151 11.54 20.82 -1.03
N LYS A 152 12.79 20.52 -0.66
CA LYS A 152 13.95 21.36 -0.97
C LYS A 152 14.39 21.22 -2.43
N ASN A 153 14.40 20.00 -2.98
CA ASN A 153 15.03 19.69 -4.27
C ASN A 153 14.02 19.43 -5.40
N GLY A 154 12.73 19.24 -5.11
CA GLY A 154 11.70 18.90 -6.08
C GLY A 154 11.80 17.49 -6.69
N ASN A 155 12.80 16.67 -6.30
CA ASN A 155 13.16 15.41 -6.94
C ASN A 155 12.41 14.19 -6.36
N PHE A 156 11.07 14.18 -6.42
CA PHE A 156 10.28 13.04 -5.96
C PHE A 156 10.57 11.74 -6.73
N SER A 157 10.88 11.83 -8.03
CA SER A 157 11.13 10.66 -8.89
C SER A 157 12.34 9.84 -8.45
N LEU A 158 13.41 10.52 -7.98
CA LEU A 158 14.60 9.83 -7.47
C LEU A 158 14.31 9.00 -6.24
N PHE A 159 13.57 9.58 -5.28
CA PHE A 159 13.21 8.88 -4.03
C PHE A 159 12.22 7.73 -4.26
N MET A 160 11.30 7.89 -5.23
CA MET A 160 10.43 6.78 -5.62
C MET A 160 11.23 5.62 -6.22
N LEU A 161 12.23 5.90 -7.05
CA LEU A 161 13.06 4.87 -7.67
C LEU A 161 14.00 4.20 -6.67
N THR A 162 14.73 4.98 -5.86
CA THR A 162 15.66 4.43 -4.84
C THR A 162 14.91 3.66 -3.76
N GLY A 163 13.76 4.18 -3.31
CA GLY A 163 12.91 3.51 -2.33
C GLY A 163 12.34 2.20 -2.87
N SER A 164 11.84 2.19 -4.12
CA SER A 164 11.36 0.96 -4.78
C SER A 164 12.47 -0.09 -4.92
N THR A 165 13.70 0.34 -5.22
CA THR A 165 14.86 -0.56 -5.30
C THR A 165 15.19 -1.16 -3.92
N MET A 166 15.21 -0.34 -2.86
CA MET A 166 15.46 -0.82 -1.51
C MET A 166 14.34 -1.77 -1.01
N MET A 167 13.08 -1.47 -1.35
CA MET A 167 11.97 -2.38 -1.05
C MET A 167 12.12 -3.71 -1.77
N LEU A 168 12.50 -3.71 -3.06
CA LEU A 168 12.75 -4.94 -3.81
C LEU A 168 13.87 -5.76 -3.15
N ILE A 169 14.99 -5.13 -2.80
CA ILE A 169 16.10 -5.80 -2.12
C ILE A 169 15.65 -6.36 -0.76
N GLY A 170 15.00 -5.55 0.08
CA GLY A 170 14.55 -5.95 1.41
C GLY A 170 13.59 -7.13 1.38
N VAL A 171 12.53 -7.05 0.55
CA VAL A 171 11.53 -8.11 0.44
C VAL A 171 12.11 -9.38 -0.18
N SER A 172 12.97 -9.25 -1.22
CA SER A 172 13.61 -10.43 -1.85
C SER A 172 14.49 -11.19 -0.86
N LEU A 173 15.20 -10.48 0.00
CA LEU A 173 16.06 -11.09 1.01
C LEU A 173 15.29 -11.78 2.15
N PHE A 174 13.99 -11.43 2.38
CA PHE A 174 13.15 -12.19 3.31
C PHE A 174 12.88 -13.62 2.85
N THR A 175 13.03 -13.91 1.56
CA THR A 175 12.99 -15.29 1.05
C THR A 175 14.10 -16.19 1.62
N THR A 176 15.13 -15.59 2.20
CA THR A 176 16.25 -16.31 2.85
C THR A 176 16.04 -16.58 4.34
N PHE A 177 14.87 -16.17 4.89
CA PHE A 177 14.49 -16.46 6.26
C PHE A 177 14.16 -17.94 6.43
N GLY A 178 14.63 -18.55 7.54
CA GLY A 178 14.45 -19.95 7.89
C GLY A 178 14.19 -20.11 9.38
N ILE A 179 14.11 -21.35 9.85
CA ILE A 179 13.86 -21.67 11.27
C ILE A 179 14.97 -21.21 12.23
N HIS A 180 16.19 -20.98 11.74
CA HIS A 180 17.35 -20.50 12.51
C HIS A 180 17.86 -19.15 12.00
N THR A 181 16.96 -18.19 11.78
CA THR A 181 17.36 -16.86 11.31
C THR A 181 17.97 -16.05 12.45
N GLU A 182 19.22 -15.60 12.27
CA GLU A 182 19.95 -14.81 13.25
C GLU A 182 19.36 -13.39 13.42
N TRP A 183 19.45 -12.87 14.65
CA TRP A 183 18.97 -11.53 15.00
C TRP A 183 19.58 -10.43 14.13
N ALA A 184 20.90 -10.50 13.88
CA ALA A 184 21.59 -9.51 13.05
C ALA A 184 20.97 -9.43 11.65
N LYS A 185 20.66 -10.59 11.05
CA LYS A 185 20.03 -10.68 9.74
C LYS A 185 18.61 -10.07 9.74
N ILE A 186 17.82 -10.38 10.78
CA ILE A 186 16.47 -9.83 10.95
C ILE A 186 16.51 -8.30 10.98
N ILE A 187 17.39 -7.74 11.83
CA ILE A 187 17.52 -6.30 12.02
C ILE A 187 18.02 -5.60 10.75
N CYS A 188 19.13 -6.10 10.16
CA CYS A 188 19.73 -5.47 8.98
C CYS A 188 18.75 -5.41 7.80
N LEU A 189 18.02 -6.50 7.52
CA LEU A 189 17.11 -6.56 6.39
C LEU A 189 15.86 -5.66 6.60
N GLN A 190 15.39 -5.58 7.84
CA GLN A 190 14.28 -4.66 8.18
C GLN A 190 14.70 -3.20 8.06
N ILE A 191 15.94 -2.83 8.42
CA ILE A 191 16.45 -1.47 8.25
C ILE A 191 16.45 -1.09 6.77
N VAL A 192 16.98 -1.95 5.89
CA VAL A 192 17.02 -1.72 4.44
C VAL A 192 15.60 -1.53 3.89
N LEU A 193 14.68 -2.43 4.26
CA LEU A 193 13.28 -2.33 3.85
C LEU A 193 12.63 -1.08 4.40
N GLY A 194 12.81 -0.77 5.68
CA GLY A 194 12.22 0.39 6.35
C GLY A 194 12.63 1.71 5.70
N VAL A 195 13.90 1.87 5.35
CA VAL A 195 14.38 3.03 4.59
C VAL A 195 13.70 3.10 3.22
N GLY A 196 13.58 1.98 2.51
CA GLY A 196 12.90 1.91 1.21
C GLY A 196 11.42 2.29 1.29
N VAL A 197 10.68 1.69 2.23
CA VAL A 197 9.27 2.00 2.48
C VAL A 197 9.10 3.47 2.85
N GLY A 198 9.94 4.01 3.75
CA GLY A 198 9.86 5.39 4.19
C GLY A 198 10.07 6.40 3.06
N GLN A 199 10.98 6.12 2.13
CA GLN A 199 11.19 6.98 0.96
C GLN A 199 9.96 7.06 0.04
N VAL A 200 9.21 5.97 -0.11
CA VAL A 200 8.02 5.92 -0.98
C VAL A 200 6.74 6.28 -0.24
N PHE A 201 6.77 6.40 1.09
CA PHE A 201 5.56 6.60 1.90
C PHE A 201 4.85 7.94 1.60
N GLN A 202 5.61 9.06 1.57
CA GLN A 202 5.09 10.41 1.32
C GLN A 202 5.31 10.90 -0.11
N THR A 203 6.28 10.32 -0.81
CA THR A 203 6.70 10.79 -2.13
C THR A 203 5.59 10.76 -3.18
N PRO A 204 4.72 9.73 -3.25
CA PRO A 204 3.59 9.73 -4.18
C PRO A 204 2.60 10.87 -3.94
N LEU A 205 2.33 11.21 -2.68
CA LEU A 205 1.46 12.34 -2.33
C LEU A 205 2.04 13.67 -2.83
N LEU A 206 3.33 13.89 -2.57
CA LEU A 206 4.03 15.10 -3.04
C LEU A 206 4.12 15.17 -4.57
N ALA A 207 4.32 14.02 -5.22
CA ALA A 207 4.30 13.91 -6.68
C ALA A 207 2.92 14.24 -7.24
N LEU A 208 1.86 13.73 -6.64
CA LEU A 208 0.48 13.99 -7.06
C LEU A 208 0.16 15.49 -7.00
N GLN A 209 0.56 16.16 -5.91
CA GLN A 209 0.41 17.62 -5.74
C GLN A 209 1.13 18.43 -6.83
N SER A 210 2.19 17.91 -7.43
CA SER A 210 2.92 18.59 -8.50
C SER A 210 2.34 18.40 -9.90
N PHE A 211 1.46 17.39 -10.07
CA PHE A 211 0.85 17.07 -11.37
C PHE A 211 -0.56 17.60 -11.53
N ILE A 212 -1.25 17.90 -10.44
CA ILE A 212 -2.70 18.12 -10.39
C ILE A 212 -3.01 19.58 -10.06
N SER A 213 -4.07 20.10 -10.68
CA SER A 213 -4.56 21.45 -10.40
C SER A 213 -5.06 21.57 -8.95
N PRO A 214 -4.95 22.75 -8.31
CA PRO A 214 -5.47 22.96 -6.96
C PRO A 214 -6.96 22.61 -6.80
N VAL A 215 -7.75 22.72 -7.87
CA VAL A 215 -9.19 22.43 -7.88
C VAL A 215 -9.46 20.95 -7.66
N ASP A 216 -8.69 20.06 -8.33
CA ASP A 216 -8.88 18.61 -8.29
C ASP A 216 -8.03 17.93 -7.22
N LEU A 217 -7.16 18.68 -6.55
CA LEU A 217 -6.15 18.13 -5.65
C LEU A 217 -6.76 17.35 -4.48
N THR A 218 -7.80 17.90 -3.87
CA THR A 218 -8.48 17.25 -2.72
C THR A 218 -9.09 15.91 -3.13
N ALA A 219 -9.77 15.87 -4.27
CA ALA A 219 -10.36 14.63 -4.80
C ALA A 219 -9.28 13.59 -5.15
N ALA A 220 -8.18 14.03 -5.75
CA ALA A 220 -7.05 13.16 -6.09
C ALA A 220 -6.35 12.56 -4.85
N ILE A 221 -6.17 13.36 -3.78
CA ILE A 221 -5.61 12.87 -2.50
C ILE A 221 -6.56 11.87 -1.85
N SER A 222 -7.86 12.13 -1.87
CA SER A 222 -8.87 11.21 -1.34
C SER A 222 -8.89 9.89 -2.11
N ALA A 223 -8.84 9.95 -3.44
CA ALA A 223 -8.75 8.78 -4.30
C ALA A 223 -7.47 7.96 -4.02
N GLN A 224 -6.33 8.64 -3.83
CA GLN A 224 -5.06 7.99 -3.46
C GLN A 224 -5.15 7.29 -2.09
N GLY A 225 -5.73 7.94 -1.09
CA GLY A 225 -5.95 7.38 0.24
C GLY A 225 -6.87 6.15 0.20
N PHE A 226 -7.96 6.23 -0.57
CA PHE A 226 -8.87 5.11 -0.79
C PHE A 226 -8.16 3.92 -1.45
N ALA A 227 -7.45 4.15 -2.56
CA ALA A 227 -6.71 3.11 -3.25
C ALA A 227 -5.65 2.45 -2.36
N ARG A 228 -4.91 3.24 -1.57
CA ARG A 228 -3.95 2.75 -0.58
C ARG A 228 -4.60 1.77 0.39
N ASN A 229 -5.73 2.14 1.01
CA ASN A 229 -6.42 1.32 2.00
C ASN A 229 -7.01 0.05 1.38
N LEU A 230 -7.60 0.17 0.18
CA LEU A 230 -8.16 -0.98 -0.54
C LEU A 230 -7.06 -2.01 -0.86
N PHE A 231 -5.94 -1.57 -1.46
CA PHE A 231 -4.83 -2.46 -1.80
C PHE A 231 -4.13 -3.05 -0.56
N SER A 232 -4.07 -2.30 0.55
CA SER A 232 -3.61 -2.83 1.84
C SER A 232 -4.49 -3.99 2.33
N SER A 233 -5.80 -3.81 2.30
CA SER A 233 -6.75 -4.85 2.73
C SER A 233 -6.69 -6.10 1.84
N VAL A 234 -6.63 -5.91 0.52
CA VAL A 234 -6.47 -7.01 -0.45
C VAL A 234 -5.15 -7.75 -0.22
N SER A 235 -4.06 -7.04 0.11
CA SER A 235 -2.75 -7.64 0.37
C SER A 235 -2.77 -8.61 1.53
N ILE A 236 -3.40 -8.24 2.65
CA ILE A 236 -3.51 -9.13 3.82
C ILE A 236 -4.24 -10.41 3.44
N VAL A 237 -5.37 -10.30 2.74
CA VAL A 237 -6.15 -11.47 2.32
C VAL A 237 -5.35 -12.36 1.37
N VAL A 238 -4.70 -11.79 0.36
CA VAL A 238 -3.87 -12.55 -0.59
C VAL A 238 -2.71 -13.25 0.13
N GLY A 239 -2.02 -12.54 1.03
CA GLY A 239 -0.94 -13.11 1.83
C GLY A 239 -1.41 -14.26 2.73
N THR A 240 -2.57 -14.11 3.37
CA THR A 240 -3.19 -15.18 4.19
C THR A 240 -3.51 -16.40 3.33
N VAL A 241 -4.15 -16.23 2.17
CA VAL A 241 -4.44 -17.34 1.24
C VAL A 241 -3.16 -18.07 0.81
N LEU A 242 -2.11 -17.32 0.45
CA LEU A 242 -0.82 -17.90 0.07
C LEU A 242 -0.17 -18.70 1.22
N LEU A 243 -0.36 -18.23 2.45
CA LEU A 243 0.14 -18.89 3.64
C LEU A 243 -0.67 -20.15 3.96
N GLU A 244 -2.00 -20.04 4.06
CA GLU A 244 -2.92 -21.12 4.45
C GLU A 244 -3.00 -22.24 3.40
N SER A 245 -2.87 -21.93 2.12
CA SER A 245 -2.88 -22.93 1.04
C SER A 245 -1.87 -24.08 1.22
N ARG A 246 -0.91 -23.91 2.16
CA ARG A 246 0.14 -24.90 2.45
C ARG A 246 0.11 -25.46 3.87
N ILE A 247 -0.55 -24.76 4.78
CA ILE A 247 -0.50 -25.08 6.21
C ILE A 247 -1.77 -25.83 6.64
N GLY A 248 -2.88 -25.66 5.88
CA GLY A 248 -4.20 -26.13 6.35
C GLY A 248 -4.64 -25.39 7.63
N SER A 249 -5.71 -25.82 8.25
CA SER A 249 -6.32 -25.19 9.43
C SER A 249 -5.56 -25.38 10.76
N SER A 250 -4.30 -25.82 10.73
CA SER A 250 -3.51 -26.19 11.92
C SER A 250 -2.69 -25.06 12.55
N LEU A 251 -3.21 -23.81 12.52
CA LEU A 251 -2.55 -22.66 13.16
C LEU A 251 -2.55 -22.72 14.70
N ASP A 252 -3.29 -23.63 15.34
CA ASP A 252 -3.59 -23.61 16.77
C ASP A 252 -2.68 -24.47 17.66
N ALA A 253 -1.66 -25.15 17.13
CA ALA A 253 -0.82 -26.01 17.95
C ALA A 253 0.29 -25.23 18.66
N ALA A 254 0.23 -25.18 19.99
CA ALA A 254 1.20 -24.48 20.84
C ALA A 254 2.59 -25.16 20.91
N ASP A 255 2.66 -26.46 20.59
CA ASP A 255 3.89 -27.26 20.69
C ASP A 255 4.22 -27.89 19.32
N ARG A 256 5.04 -27.17 18.51
CA ARG A 256 5.30 -27.52 17.11
C ARG A 256 6.63 -28.23 16.97
N THR A 257 6.60 -29.35 16.26
CA THR A 257 7.80 -30.10 15.90
C THR A 257 8.66 -29.32 14.87
N THR A 258 9.96 -29.61 14.81
CA THR A 258 10.89 -29.01 13.84
C THR A 258 10.43 -29.22 12.39
N ALA A 259 9.78 -30.34 12.11
CA ALA A 259 9.21 -30.64 10.80
C ALA A 259 8.07 -29.68 10.42
N GLU A 260 7.16 -29.39 11.36
CA GLU A 260 6.07 -28.41 11.15
C GLU A 260 6.62 -27.00 10.96
N LEU A 261 7.58 -26.56 11.76
CA LEU A 261 8.25 -25.26 11.60
C LEU A 261 8.89 -25.11 10.22
N SER A 262 9.44 -26.18 9.65
CA SER A 262 9.99 -26.16 8.29
C SER A 262 8.93 -25.95 7.22
N VAL A 263 7.74 -26.54 7.39
CA VAL A 263 6.59 -26.32 6.49
C VAL A 263 6.12 -24.87 6.53
N TYR A 264 5.97 -24.29 7.74
CA TYR A 264 5.61 -22.87 7.90
C TYR A 264 6.65 -21.94 7.27
N SER A 265 7.94 -22.18 7.53
CA SER A 265 9.03 -21.41 6.93
C SER A 265 8.99 -21.47 5.39
N GLY A 266 8.70 -22.64 4.82
CA GLY A 266 8.52 -22.83 3.39
C GLY A 266 7.31 -22.08 2.82
N ALA A 267 6.20 -21.99 3.56
CA ALA A 267 5.02 -21.24 3.18
C ALA A 267 5.31 -19.73 3.17
N PHE A 268 5.94 -19.18 4.22
CA PHE A 268 6.39 -17.78 4.26
C PHE A 268 7.36 -17.45 3.12
N LYS A 269 8.31 -18.33 2.82
CA LYS A 269 9.25 -18.14 1.69
C LYS A 269 8.53 -17.94 0.37
N ARG A 270 7.50 -18.75 0.05
CA ARG A 270 6.71 -18.61 -1.18
C ARG A 270 5.90 -17.32 -1.21
N MET A 271 5.31 -16.96 -0.08
CA MET A 271 4.63 -15.69 0.07
C MET A 271 5.59 -14.51 -0.21
N TRP A 272 6.81 -14.51 0.35
CA TRP A 272 7.81 -13.48 0.07
C TRP A 272 8.26 -13.43 -1.39
N ILE A 273 8.33 -14.58 -2.10
CA ILE A 273 8.60 -14.63 -3.54
C ILE A 273 7.51 -13.87 -4.31
N PHE A 274 6.24 -14.07 -3.96
CA PHE A 274 5.13 -13.34 -4.56
C PHE A 274 5.25 -11.82 -4.34
N TYR A 275 5.50 -11.38 -3.10
CA TYR A 275 5.69 -9.96 -2.80
C TYR A 275 6.95 -9.38 -3.45
N THR A 276 7.98 -10.18 -3.70
CA THR A 276 9.15 -9.78 -4.48
C THR A 276 8.77 -9.48 -5.93
N ALA A 277 7.92 -10.30 -6.56
CA ALA A 277 7.43 -10.04 -7.91
C ALA A 277 6.61 -8.72 -7.98
N ILE A 278 5.77 -8.47 -6.97
CA ILE A 278 5.03 -7.19 -6.85
C ILE A 278 6.00 -6.01 -6.68
N SER A 279 7.05 -6.16 -5.86
CA SER A 279 8.09 -5.12 -5.69
C SER A 279 8.86 -4.85 -6.97
N ALA A 280 9.15 -5.87 -7.77
CA ALA A 280 9.77 -5.72 -9.09
C ALA A 280 8.86 -4.95 -10.05
N THR A 281 7.55 -5.23 -10.04
CA THR A 281 6.55 -4.49 -10.83
C THR A 281 6.50 -3.01 -10.41
N MET A 282 6.58 -2.73 -9.11
CA MET A 282 6.64 -1.36 -8.59
C MET A 282 7.89 -0.63 -9.09
N LEU A 283 9.06 -1.26 -9.04
CA LEU A 283 10.32 -0.70 -9.55
C LEU A 283 10.23 -0.43 -11.06
N LEU A 284 9.70 -1.37 -11.85
CA LEU A 284 9.48 -1.19 -13.29
C LEU A 284 8.58 0.01 -13.57
N THR A 285 7.50 0.17 -12.82
CA THR A 285 6.61 1.35 -12.94
C THR A 285 7.37 2.65 -12.63
N GLY A 286 8.22 2.65 -11.60
CA GLY A 286 9.10 3.79 -11.28
C GLY A 286 10.06 4.13 -12.40
N ILE A 287 10.68 3.13 -13.03
CA ILE A 287 11.57 3.30 -14.19
C ILE A 287 10.81 3.92 -15.38
N VAL A 288 9.63 3.36 -15.72
CA VAL A 288 8.79 3.88 -16.81
C VAL A 288 8.40 5.34 -16.59
N MET A 289 8.16 5.74 -15.35
CA MET A 289 7.86 7.14 -15.00
C MET A 289 9.06 8.07 -15.20
N VAL A 290 10.29 7.60 -14.98
CA VAL A 290 11.52 8.39 -15.07
C VAL A 290 12.06 8.49 -16.51
N LEU A 291 11.88 7.43 -17.33
CA LEU A 291 12.39 7.35 -18.71
C LEU A 291 12.04 8.54 -19.62
N PRO A 292 10.79 9.06 -19.65
CA PRO A 292 10.45 10.21 -20.48
C PRO A 292 11.20 11.49 -20.10
N LYS A 293 11.50 11.67 -18.80
CA LYS A 293 12.29 12.83 -18.32
C LYS A 293 13.74 12.73 -18.76
N LEU A 294 14.33 11.55 -18.71
CA LEU A 294 15.70 11.29 -19.19
C LEU A 294 15.85 11.53 -20.69
N LYS A 295 14.83 11.20 -21.48
CA LYS A 295 14.85 11.34 -22.94
C LYS A 295 14.66 12.79 -23.40
N ARG A 296 13.96 13.62 -22.61
CA ARG A 296 13.66 15.02 -22.95
C ARG A 296 14.79 15.97 -22.64
N ASP A 297 15.59 15.70 -21.61
CA ASP A 297 16.57 16.66 -21.10
C ASP A 297 18.02 16.36 -21.48
N GLY A 298 18.36 15.19 -22.06
CA GLY A 298 19.71 14.79 -22.51
C GLY A 298 20.87 15.15 -21.55
N LYS A 299 20.55 15.80 -20.44
CA LYS A 299 21.38 16.16 -19.31
C LYS A 299 20.52 16.13 -18.05
N TRP A 300 21.04 15.52 -17.01
CA TRP A 300 20.50 15.60 -15.65
C TRP A 300 20.48 17.08 -15.18
N ARG A 301 19.46 17.82 -15.55
CA ARG A 301 19.17 19.11 -14.91
C ARG A 301 18.10 18.85 -13.87
N LEU A 302 18.49 19.01 -12.60
CA LEU A 302 17.56 19.23 -11.52
C LEU A 302 16.66 20.41 -11.91
N PRO A 303 15.34 20.36 -11.78
CA PRO A 303 14.51 21.53 -11.96
C PRO A 303 14.97 22.56 -10.92
N THR A 304 15.71 23.56 -11.37
CA THR A 304 16.04 24.74 -10.57
C THR A 304 14.71 25.42 -10.28
N SER A 305 14.42 25.64 -8.99
CA SER A 305 13.36 26.54 -8.54
C SER A 305 13.54 27.88 -9.27
N SER A 306 12.61 28.22 -10.16
CA SER A 306 12.45 29.59 -10.62
C SER A 306 11.96 30.39 -9.43
N THR A 307 12.90 31.05 -8.72
CA THR A 307 12.63 32.19 -7.89
C THR A 307 12.29 33.36 -8.80
N SER A 308 11.07 33.75 -8.85
CA SER A 308 10.60 35.09 -9.15
C SER A 308 9.34 35.36 -8.37
#